data_a3cc63b0bf82e855f503c002277a8831
#
_entry.id   a3cc63b0bf82e855f503c002277a8831
#
_cell.length_a   1.000
_cell.length_b   1.000
_cell.length_c   1.000
_cell.angle_alpha   90.00
_cell.angle_beta   90.00
_cell.angle_gamma   90.00
#
_symmetry.space_group_name_H-M   'P 1'
#
loop_
_entity.id
_entity.type
_entity.pdbx_description
1 polymer ?
#
loop_
_entity_poly.entity_id
_entity_poly.type
_entity_poly.pdbx_seq_one_letter_code
_entity_poly.pdbx_strand_id
1 'polypeptide(L)'
;MGVEGGPGDSVTLCGVRWASARPSPCTRKVSYTVETAARTAPAAVIVAIDGPSGTGKSSTSKAVAAKLGLSYLDTGAQYRAITWWMLNNGIDVTDPVAIADAAGKPVIVSGTDPSAPTITVDGIDASGPIRTQEVTSKVSAVSAVPEVRTLITELQRSIAKGAGLGIVVEGRDIGTTVLPDADLKIFLTASPEARAARRSGELKGADVSATREALLKRDAADSSRKTSPLAKADDAVEVDTSDLTLEQVIECVVTLVEGKRAAK
;
A
#
# COMPACT_ATOMS: atom_id res chain seq x y z
N MET A 1 52.54 -29.03 8.19
CA MET A 1 51.52 -29.26 7.17
C MET A 1 50.36 -28.38 7.52
N GLY A 2 50.14 -27.35 6.76
CA GLY A 2 49.16 -26.33 7.01
C GLY A 2 47.76 -26.76 6.62
N VAL A 3 46.77 -26.17 7.27
CA VAL A 3 45.40 -26.09 6.77
C VAL A 3 44.96 -24.65 6.92
N GLU A 4 44.68 -24.05 5.80
CA GLU A 4 44.10 -22.72 5.69
C GLU A 4 42.62 -22.77 6.11
N GLY A 5 42.20 -21.86 6.97
CA GLY A 5 40.79 -21.63 7.30
C GLY A 5 40.38 -20.23 6.84
N GLY A 6 39.38 -20.17 5.99
CA GLY A 6 38.75 -18.95 5.52
C GLY A 6 37.94 -18.22 6.62
N PRO A 7 37.53 -16.98 6.39
CA PRO A 7 36.89 -16.13 7.39
C PRO A 7 35.44 -16.52 7.59
N GLY A 8 35.09 -16.91 8.80
CA GLY A 8 33.72 -17.16 9.24
C GLY A 8 33.43 -16.35 10.49
N ASP A 9 32.29 -15.72 10.46
CA ASP A 9 31.71 -14.91 11.51
C ASP A 9 31.77 -15.55 12.89
N SER A 10 32.27 -14.82 13.90
CA SER A 10 32.04 -15.17 15.28
C SER A 10 31.68 -13.96 16.11
N VAL A 11 30.40 -13.90 16.46
CA VAL A 11 29.92 -13.11 17.58
C VAL A 11 30.29 -13.88 18.84
N THR A 12 31.18 -13.33 19.66
CA THR A 12 31.48 -13.88 21.00
C THR A 12 31.17 -12.84 22.03
N LEU A 13 30.18 -13.15 22.85
CA LEU A 13 29.85 -12.45 24.08
C LEU A 13 30.75 -12.90 25.24
N CYS A 14 31.41 -11.93 25.84
CA CYS A 14 31.74 -11.76 27.27
C CYS A 14 32.30 -12.93 28.07
N GLY A 15 33.52 -12.75 28.56
CA GLY A 15 34.12 -13.52 29.64
C GLY A 15 35.37 -12.83 30.17
N VAL A 16 35.21 -11.77 30.97
CA VAL A 16 36.34 -11.08 31.62
C VAL A 16 36.77 -11.85 32.86
N ARG A 17 38.01 -12.39 32.83
CA ARG A 17 38.74 -12.74 34.05
C ARG A 17 39.91 -11.79 34.24
N TRP A 18 39.91 -11.06 35.33
CA TRP A 18 41.01 -10.22 35.75
C TRP A 18 42.08 -11.07 36.45
N ALA A 19 43.28 -11.04 35.90
CA ALA A 19 44.48 -11.43 36.65
C ALA A 19 45.46 -10.24 36.65
N SER A 20 45.89 -9.88 37.82
CA SER A 20 46.74 -8.75 38.16
C SER A 20 48.14 -8.86 37.56
N ALA A 21 48.57 -7.90 36.72
CA ALA A 21 49.98 -7.59 36.45
C ALA A 21 50.14 -6.09 36.26
N ARG A 22 51.18 -5.52 36.86
CA ARG A 22 51.47 -4.08 36.97
C ARG A 22 51.83 -3.48 35.60
N PRO A 23 51.54 -2.19 35.38
CA PRO A 23 51.73 -1.56 34.06
C PRO A 23 53.14 -1.06 33.81
N SER A 24 53.65 -1.33 32.60
CA SER A 24 54.71 -0.53 32.00
C SER A 24 54.09 0.53 31.08
N PRO A 25 54.63 1.78 31.09
CA PRO A 25 54.03 2.84 30.29
C PRO A 25 54.49 2.76 28.81
N CYS A 26 53.65 2.19 27.97
CA CYS A 26 53.80 2.37 26.53
C CYS A 26 52.50 2.94 25.98
N THR A 27 52.46 4.27 25.89
CA THR A 27 51.38 5.03 25.28
C THR A 27 51.41 4.84 23.74
N ARG A 28 50.80 3.76 23.29
CA ARG A 28 50.47 3.60 21.87
C ARG A 28 49.07 4.20 21.67
N LYS A 29 49.00 5.41 21.08
CA LYS A 29 47.74 5.94 20.56
C LYS A 29 47.25 5.03 19.44
N VAL A 30 46.26 4.20 19.76
CA VAL A 30 45.52 3.45 18.75
C VAL A 30 44.48 4.38 18.20
N SER A 31 44.68 4.93 17.03
CA SER A 31 43.69 5.69 16.28
C SER A 31 42.69 4.69 15.69
N TYR A 32 41.50 4.63 16.22
CA TYR A 32 40.39 3.92 15.56
C TYR A 32 39.81 4.84 14.51
N THR A 33 40.04 4.57 13.25
CA THR A 33 39.25 5.10 12.15
C THR A 33 37.97 4.28 12.11
N VAL A 34 36.88 4.80 12.64
CA VAL A 34 35.57 4.25 12.37
C VAL A 34 35.22 4.67 10.94
N GLU A 35 35.44 3.79 9.98
CA GLU A 35 34.82 3.92 8.67
C GLU A 35 33.31 3.76 8.87
N THR A 36 32.64 4.88 9.10
CA THR A 36 31.20 4.99 8.86
C THR A 36 31.02 4.85 7.36
N ALA A 37 30.77 3.63 6.88
CA ALA A 37 30.21 3.47 5.55
C ALA A 37 28.98 4.37 5.49
N ALA A 38 29.05 5.42 4.70
CA ALA A 38 27.94 6.30 4.43
C ALA A 38 26.84 5.41 3.82
N ARG A 39 25.86 5.01 4.64
CA ARG A 39 24.66 4.35 4.12
C ARG A 39 23.99 5.41 3.26
N THR A 40 24.17 5.30 1.94
CA THR A 40 23.38 6.07 0.99
C THR A 40 21.91 5.87 1.36
N ALA A 41 21.17 6.96 1.49
CA ALA A 41 19.73 6.86 1.75
C ALA A 41 19.12 5.96 0.68
N PRO A 42 18.24 5.03 1.04
CA PRO A 42 17.64 4.12 0.07
C PRO A 42 16.93 4.93 -1.01
N ALA A 43 17.10 4.52 -2.27
CA ALA A 43 16.47 5.20 -3.39
C ALA A 43 14.94 5.23 -3.19
N ALA A 44 14.33 6.38 -3.49
CA ALA A 44 12.88 6.51 -3.46
C ALA A 44 12.23 5.49 -4.41
N VAL A 45 11.16 4.84 -3.97
CA VAL A 45 10.46 3.82 -4.75
C VAL A 45 8.95 4.04 -4.73
N ILE A 46 8.33 3.99 -5.90
CA ILE A 46 6.87 4.03 -6.06
C ILE A 46 6.39 2.62 -6.36
N VAL A 47 5.54 2.10 -5.48
CA VAL A 47 4.96 0.76 -5.60
C VAL A 47 3.47 0.86 -5.85
N ALA A 48 3.00 0.32 -6.96
CA ALA A 48 1.59 0.19 -7.29
C ALA A 48 1.09 -1.21 -6.91
N ILE A 49 0.03 -1.30 -6.10
CA ILE A 49 -0.59 -2.58 -5.73
C ILE A 49 -2.05 -2.57 -6.15
N ASP A 50 -2.36 -3.30 -7.20
CA ASP A 50 -3.70 -3.43 -7.76
C ASP A 50 -4.30 -4.82 -7.51
N GLY A 51 -5.57 -4.98 -7.81
CA GLY A 51 -6.26 -6.25 -7.72
C GLY A 51 -7.72 -6.13 -7.27
N PRO A 52 -8.53 -7.18 -7.38
CA PRO A 52 -9.94 -7.20 -7.02
C PRO A 52 -10.18 -7.02 -5.50
N SER A 53 -11.43 -6.83 -5.12
CA SER A 53 -11.83 -6.64 -3.71
C SER A 53 -11.58 -7.91 -2.89
N GLY A 54 -11.10 -7.77 -1.64
CA GLY A 54 -10.91 -8.90 -0.72
C GLY A 54 -9.62 -9.70 -0.91
N THR A 55 -8.68 -9.26 -1.76
CA THR A 55 -7.36 -9.92 -1.96
C THR A 55 -6.34 -9.59 -0.88
N GLY A 56 -6.68 -8.76 0.12
CA GLY A 56 -5.77 -8.37 1.20
C GLY A 56 -4.89 -7.15 0.89
N LYS A 57 -5.15 -6.40 -0.21
CA LYS A 57 -4.34 -5.23 -0.60
C LYS A 57 -4.07 -4.26 0.54
N SER A 58 -5.09 -3.79 1.23
CA SER A 58 -4.93 -2.74 2.27
C SER A 58 -4.07 -3.20 3.44
N SER A 59 -4.26 -4.44 3.90
CA SER A 59 -3.44 -5.00 4.97
C SER A 59 -1.99 -5.17 4.52
N THR A 60 -1.77 -5.73 3.32
CA THR A 60 -0.44 -5.91 2.73
C THR A 60 0.25 -4.57 2.48
N SER A 61 -0.42 -3.63 1.80
CA SER A 61 0.16 -2.33 1.44
C SER A 61 0.58 -1.51 2.66
N LYS A 62 -0.27 -1.47 3.70
CA LYS A 62 0.06 -0.80 4.97
C LYS A 62 1.26 -1.44 5.66
N ALA A 63 1.25 -2.76 5.79
CA ALA A 63 2.34 -3.47 6.46
C ALA A 63 3.67 -3.34 5.72
N VAL A 64 3.66 -3.45 4.39
CA VAL A 64 4.85 -3.24 3.54
C VAL A 64 5.37 -1.82 3.68
N ALA A 65 4.49 -0.81 3.58
CA ALA A 65 4.87 0.59 3.74
C ALA A 65 5.49 0.85 5.11
N ALA A 66 4.87 0.38 6.19
CA ALA A 66 5.39 0.51 7.56
C ALA A 66 6.75 -0.19 7.72
N LYS A 67 6.90 -1.43 7.22
CA LYS A 67 8.14 -2.22 7.33
C LYS A 67 9.31 -1.58 6.58
N LEU A 68 9.03 -0.90 5.47
CA LEU A 68 10.05 -0.28 4.61
C LEU A 68 10.22 1.24 4.82
N GLY A 69 9.49 1.84 5.75
CA GLY A 69 9.52 3.29 6.03
C GLY A 69 9.00 4.12 4.86
N LEU A 70 8.03 3.60 4.11
CA LEU A 70 7.38 4.26 2.98
C LEU A 70 6.07 4.93 3.40
N SER A 71 5.65 5.94 2.64
CA SER A 71 4.28 6.44 2.68
C SER A 71 3.28 5.40 2.16
N TYR A 72 2.01 5.55 2.52
CA TYR A 72 0.92 4.68 2.07
C TYR A 72 -0.28 5.49 1.59
N LEU A 73 -0.93 5.07 0.52
CA LEU A 73 -2.15 5.69 0.01
C LEU A 73 -3.22 4.65 -0.34
N ASP A 74 -4.36 4.73 0.35
CA ASP A 74 -5.62 4.04 0.00
C ASP A 74 -6.42 4.90 -0.98
N THR A 75 -6.29 4.63 -2.28
CA THR A 75 -7.05 5.38 -3.29
C THR A 75 -8.54 5.09 -3.23
N GLY A 76 -8.92 3.90 -2.79
CA GLY A 76 -10.31 3.53 -2.57
C GLY A 76 -10.98 4.39 -1.49
N ALA A 77 -10.24 4.83 -0.48
CA ALA A 77 -10.74 5.77 0.52
C ALA A 77 -11.11 7.13 -0.11
N GLN A 78 -10.34 7.62 -1.08
CA GLN A 78 -10.63 8.90 -1.76
C GLN A 78 -11.92 8.83 -2.58
N TYR A 79 -12.12 7.75 -3.35
CA TYR A 79 -13.39 7.55 -4.07
C TYR A 79 -14.60 7.38 -3.13
N ARG A 80 -14.40 6.76 -1.97
CA ARG A 80 -15.42 6.67 -0.94
C ARG A 80 -15.68 8.01 -0.27
N ALA A 81 -14.67 8.83 -0.08
CA ALA A 81 -14.79 10.15 0.51
C ALA A 81 -15.64 11.09 -0.35
N ILE A 82 -15.38 11.16 -1.65
CA ILE A 82 -16.21 11.95 -2.56
C ILE A 82 -17.64 11.41 -2.64
N THR A 83 -17.83 10.07 -2.63
CA THR A 83 -19.15 9.45 -2.62
C THR A 83 -19.92 9.81 -1.34
N TRP A 84 -19.28 9.71 -0.18
CA TRP A 84 -19.86 10.08 1.10
C TRP A 84 -20.28 11.56 1.12
N TRP A 85 -19.41 12.45 0.63
CA TRP A 85 -19.72 13.86 0.54
C TRP A 85 -20.93 14.13 -0.35
N MET A 86 -21.01 13.50 -1.51
CA MET A 86 -22.15 13.63 -2.43
C MET A 86 -23.46 13.20 -1.77
N LEU A 87 -23.46 12.05 -1.10
CA LEU A 87 -24.64 11.56 -0.38
C LEU A 87 -25.09 12.52 0.70
N ASN A 88 -24.16 13.05 1.50
CA ASN A 88 -24.50 14.02 2.57
C ASN A 88 -24.97 15.38 2.05
N ASN A 89 -24.65 15.73 0.80
CA ASN A 89 -25.09 16.97 0.17
C ASN A 89 -26.28 16.78 -0.77
N GLY A 90 -26.95 15.61 -0.70
CA GLY A 90 -28.16 15.33 -1.47
C GLY A 90 -27.94 15.23 -2.98
N ILE A 91 -26.71 14.95 -3.42
CA ILE A 91 -26.42 14.74 -4.85
C ILE A 91 -26.95 13.36 -5.26
N ASP A 92 -27.68 13.30 -6.35
CA ASP A 92 -28.13 12.04 -6.93
C ASP A 92 -26.95 11.28 -7.54
N VAL A 93 -26.43 10.31 -6.80
CA VAL A 93 -25.31 9.45 -7.23
C VAL A 93 -25.73 8.35 -8.23
N THR A 94 -26.96 8.40 -8.75
CA THR A 94 -27.41 7.59 -9.89
C THR A 94 -27.38 8.39 -11.20
N ASP A 95 -27.28 9.71 -11.12
CA ASP A 95 -27.16 10.61 -12.26
C ASP A 95 -25.68 10.99 -12.53
N PRO A 96 -25.06 10.51 -13.61
CA PRO A 96 -23.67 10.85 -13.93
C PRO A 96 -23.43 12.36 -14.14
N VAL A 97 -24.44 13.12 -14.59
CA VAL A 97 -24.31 14.57 -14.80
C VAL A 97 -24.24 15.28 -13.45
N ALA A 98 -25.14 14.94 -12.52
CA ALA A 98 -25.11 15.48 -11.16
C ALA A 98 -23.79 15.16 -10.43
N ILE A 99 -23.26 13.95 -10.61
CA ILE A 99 -21.95 13.55 -10.07
C ILE A 99 -20.84 14.41 -10.69
N ALA A 100 -20.80 14.57 -12.00
CA ALA A 100 -19.78 15.34 -12.71
C ALA A 100 -19.77 16.81 -12.25
N ASP A 101 -20.92 17.45 -12.15
CA ASP A 101 -21.11 18.84 -11.69
C ASP A 101 -20.69 19.04 -10.22
N ALA A 102 -20.73 17.98 -9.43
CA ALA A 102 -20.36 18.01 -8.02
C ALA A 102 -18.90 17.63 -7.75
N ALA A 103 -18.21 17.01 -8.72
CA ALA A 103 -16.92 16.35 -8.51
C ALA A 103 -15.83 17.26 -7.89
N GLY A 104 -15.73 18.50 -8.35
CA GLY A 104 -14.71 19.47 -7.92
C GLY A 104 -15.06 20.26 -6.64
N LYS A 105 -16.20 20.01 -5.99
CA LYS A 105 -16.63 20.81 -4.87
C LYS A 105 -15.95 20.46 -3.53
N PRO A 106 -15.80 19.16 -3.14
CA PRO A 106 -15.19 18.81 -1.86
C PRO A 106 -13.67 18.92 -1.90
N VAL A 107 -13.10 19.34 -0.77
CA VAL A 107 -11.65 19.29 -0.52
C VAL A 107 -11.34 17.98 0.21
N ILE A 108 -10.67 17.06 -0.48
CA ILE A 108 -10.27 15.76 0.07
C ILE A 108 -8.78 15.80 0.45
N VAL A 109 -8.46 15.45 1.70
CA VAL A 109 -7.09 15.34 2.18
C VAL A 109 -6.84 13.94 2.71
N SER A 110 -5.78 13.28 2.22
CA SER A 110 -5.36 11.94 2.65
C SER A 110 -4.05 12.03 3.43
N GLY A 111 -4.04 11.51 4.65
CA GLY A 111 -2.80 11.23 5.37
C GLY A 111 -2.12 9.98 4.81
N THR A 112 -0.78 10.00 4.79
CA THR A 112 0.04 8.94 4.17
C THR A 112 0.83 8.10 5.16
N ASP A 113 0.57 8.26 6.46
CA ASP A 113 1.17 7.40 7.50
C ASP A 113 0.54 5.99 7.44
N PRO A 114 1.32 4.95 7.17
CA PRO A 114 0.78 3.58 7.09
C PRO A 114 0.27 3.07 8.44
N SER A 115 0.73 3.60 9.57
CA SER A 115 0.29 3.20 10.91
C SER A 115 -1.03 3.86 11.30
N ALA A 116 -1.29 5.07 10.78
CA ALA A 116 -2.47 5.87 11.08
C ALA A 116 -2.99 6.61 9.83
N PRO A 117 -3.44 5.88 8.78
CA PRO A 117 -3.94 6.53 7.58
C PRO A 117 -5.23 7.28 7.88
N THR A 118 -5.28 8.56 7.50
CA THR A 118 -6.43 9.43 7.70
C THR A 118 -7.02 9.89 6.39
N ILE A 119 -8.29 10.27 6.41
CA ILE A 119 -8.94 10.96 5.29
C ILE A 119 -9.94 11.96 5.82
N THR A 120 -9.87 13.19 5.34
CA THR A 120 -10.82 14.24 5.67
C THR A 120 -11.49 14.77 4.41
N VAL A 121 -12.70 15.26 4.57
CA VAL A 121 -13.46 15.97 3.53
C VAL A 121 -13.92 17.28 4.10
N ASP A 122 -13.56 18.39 3.48
CA ASP A 122 -13.84 19.75 3.97
C ASP A 122 -13.40 19.96 5.44
N GLY A 123 -12.28 19.33 5.82
CA GLY A 123 -11.74 19.37 7.18
C GLY A 123 -12.42 18.42 8.18
N ILE A 124 -13.45 17.68 7.80
CA ILE A 124 -14.16 16.72 8.64
C ILE A 124 -13.54 15.32 8.48
N ASP A 125 -13.26 14.62 9.59
CA ASP A 125 -12.78 13.23 9.53
C ASP A 125 -13.85 12.32 8.94
N ALA A 126 -13.52 11.72 7.81
CA ALA A 126 -14.38 10.81 7.08
C ALA A 126 -13.96 9.33 7.24
N SER A 127 -12.95 9.01 8.02
CA SER A 127 -12.34 7.66 8.13
C SER A 127 -13.33 6.55 8.51
N GLY A 128 -14.29 6.85 9.37
CA GLY A 128 -15.39 5.96 9.74
C GLY A 128 -16.55 5.99 8.73
N PRO A 129 -17.12 7.17 8.46
CA PRO A 129 -18.29 7.34 7.58
C PRO A 129 -18.16 6.75 6.18
N ILE A 130 -16.98 6.81 5.57
CA ILE A 130 -16.74 6.27 4.22
C ILE A 130 -16.83 4.74 4.13
N ARG A 131 -16.91 4.03 5.24
CA ARG A 131 -16.94 2.56 5.29
C ARG A 131 -18.35 1.98 5.48
N THR A 132 -19.37 2.83 5.50
CA THR A 132 -20.77 2.40 5.59
C THR A 132 -21.18 1.57 4.37
N GLN A 133 -22.23 0.74 4.54
CA GLN A 133 -22.80 -0.06 3.46
C GLN A 133 -23.36 0.83 2.35
N GLU A 134 -23.95 1.97 2.72
CA GLU A 134 -24.49 2.94 1.78
C GLU A 134 -23.39 3.46 0.83
N VAL A 135 -22.30 4.00 1.35
CA VAL A 135 -21.15 4.44 0.55
C VAL A 135 -20.57 3.28 -0.28
N THR A 136 -20.46 2.09 0.34
CA THR A 136 -19.90 0.92 -0.33
C THR A 136 -20.71 0.50 -1.54
N SER A 137 -22.03 0.61 -1.49
CA SER A 137 -22.93 0.24 -2.60
C SER A 137 -22.94 1.24 -3.75
N LYS A 138 -22.57 2.50 -3.50
CA LYS A 138 -22.63 3.61 -4.48
C LYS A 138 -21.26 3.98 -5.07
N VAL A 139 -20.18 3.67 -4.41
CA VAL A 139 -18.82 4.10 -4.82
C VAL A 139 -18.44 3.67 -6.24
N SER A 140 -18.89 2.52 -6.73
CA SER A 140 -18.57 2.07 -8.08
C SER A 140 -19.22 2.95 -9.15
N ALA A 141 -20.46 3.43 -8.92
CA ALA A 141 -21.12 4.36 -9.83
C ALA A 141 -20.41 5.72 -9.87
N VAL A 142 -20.11 6.30 -8.71
CA VAL A 142 -19.38 7.58 -8.62
C VAL A 142 -17.99 7.49 -9.23
N SER A 143 -17.26 6.41 -8.93
CA SER A 143 -15.90 6.21 -9.46
C SER A 143 -15.84 5.90 -10.96
N ALA A 144 -16.97 5.65 -11.61
CA ALA A 144 -17.04 5.45 -13.07
C ALA A 144 -17.13 6.77 -13.84
N VAL A 145 -17.47 7.89 -13.18
CA VAL A 145 -17.62 9.20 -13.83
C VAL A 145 -16.25 9.79 -14.17
N PRO A 146 -15.99 10.18 -15.44
CA PRO A 146 -14.68 10.63 -15.88
C PRO A 146 -14.13 11.85 -15.12
N GLU A 147 -14.98 12.81 -14.78
CA GLU A 147 -14.62 14.04 -14.06
C GLU A 147 -14.11 13.71 -12.65
N VAL A 148 -14.77 12.80 -11.95
CA VAL A 148 -14.31 12.29 -10.64
C VAL A 148 -12.95 11.61 -10.78
N ARG A 149 -12.78 10.80 -11.83
CA ARG A 149 -11.51 10.09 -12.03
C ARG A 149 -10.37 11.05 -12.32
N THR A 150 -10.59 12.06 -13.16
CA THR A 150 -9.57 13.07 -13.47
C THR A 150 -9.07 13.75 -12.20
N LEU A 151 -9.98 14.29 -11.41
CA LEU A 151 -9.64 14.99 -10.15
C LEU A 151 -8.92 14.07 -9.14
N ILE A 152 -9.46 12.89 -8.92
CA ILE A 152 -8.87 11.96 -7.95
C ILE A 152 -7.51 11.44 -8.45
N THR A 153 -7.34 11.18 -9.75
CA THR A 153 -6.04 10.77 -10.31
C THR A 153 -4.98 11.87 -10.17
N GLU A 154 -5.34 13.12 -10.40
CA GLU A 154 -4.43 14.25 -10.19
C GLU A 154 -4.01 14.37 -8.73
N LEU A 155 -4.94 14.24 -7.79
CA LEU A 155 -4.66 14.22 -6.36
C LEU A 155 -3.70 13.08 -5.99
N GLN A 156 -3.95 11.87 -6.49
CA GLN A 156 -3.10 10.69 -6.25
C GLN A 156 -1.68 10.89 -6.76
N ARG A 157 -1.53 11.40 -7.98
CA ARG A 157 -0.23 11.73 -8.58
C ARG A 157 0.53 12.79 -7.78
N SER A 158 -0.16 13.82 -7.33
CA SER A 158 0.41 14.87 -6.48
C SER A 158 0.96 14.30 -5.17
N ILE A 159 0.19 13.44 -4.50
CA ILE A 159 0.60 12.77 -3.27
C ILE A 159 1.81 11.86 -3.52
N ALA A 160 1.77 11.04 -4.56
CA ALA A 160 2.87 10.13 -4.90
C ALA A 160 4.17 10.89 -5.20
N LYS A 161 4.08 12.00 -5.93
CA LYS A 161 5.23 12.88 -6.24
C LYS A 161 5.83 13.54 -5.00
N GLY A 162 5.00 13.86 -4.00
CA GLY A 162 5.44 14.47 -2.74
C GLY A 162 6.06 13.50 -1.72
N ALA A 163 6.03 12.20 -1.98
CA ALA A 163 6.50 11.17 -1.04
C ALA A 163 8.03 11.00 -1.10
N GLY A 164 8.76 11.63 -0.20
CA GLY A 164 10.22 11.75 -0.22
C GLY A 164 11.00 10.43 -0.32
N LEU A 165 10.73 9.43 0.53
CA LEU A 165 11.36 8.10 0.51
C LEU A 165 10.65 7.11 -0.42
N GLY A 166 9.51 7.50 -0.95
CA GLY A 166 8.64 6.67 -1.78
C GLY A 166 7.32 6.31 -1.12
N ILE A 167 6.49 5.59 -1.85
CA ILE A 167 5.10 5.35 -1.46
C ILE A 167 4.59 4.01 -1.99
N VAL A 168 3.75 3.35 -1.19
CA VAL A 168 2.90 2.24 -1.63
C VAL A 168 1.50 2.77 -1.89
N VAL A 169 1.04 2.67 -3.12
CA VAL A 169 -0.30 3.11 -3.55
C VAL A 169 -1.14 1.89 -3.91
N GLU A 170 -2.28 1.72 -3.26
CA GLU A 170 -3.20 0.63 -3.57
C GLU A 170 -4.44 1.08 -4.32
N GLY A 171 -4.94 0.24 -5.23
CA GLY A 171 -6.16 0.54 -5.99
C GLY A 171 -6.66 -0.57 -6.90
N ARG A 172 -7.02 -0.19 -8.12
CA ARG A 172 -7.54 -1.05 -9.18
C ARG A 172 -6.85 -0.86 -10.54
N ASP A 173 -6.33 0.34 -10.74
CA ASP A 173 -5.78 0.83 -11.99
C ASP A 173 -4.54 1.70 -11.75
N ILE A 174 -3.86 1.48 -10.63
CA ILE A 174 -2.69 2.28 -10.25
C ILE A 174 -1.57 2.07 -11.24
N GLY A 175 -1.20 0.81 -11.49
CA GLY A 175 -0.11 0.47 -12.41
C GLY A 175 -0.44 0.63 -13.89
N THR A 176 -1.73 0.67 -14.25
CA THR A 176 -2.15 0.84 -15.65
C THR A 176 -2.42 2.30 -16.04
N THR A 177 -2.99 3.10 -15.10
CA THR A 177 -3.53 4.43 -15.43
C THR A 177 -2.96 5.52 -14.53
N VAL A 178 -2.96 5.34 -13.22
CA VAL A 178 -2.61 6.41 -12.28
C VAL A 178 -1.10 6.67 -12.28
N LEU A 179 -0.31 5.63 -12.10
CA LEU A 179 1.16 5.64 -12.01
C LEU A 179 1.74 4.59 -12.98
N PRO A 180 1.59 4.78 -14.30
CA PRO A 180 2.07 3.80 -15.28
C PRO A 180 3.60 3.63 -15.25
N ASP A 181 4.32 4.61 -14.70
CA ASP A 181 5.78 4.59 -14.53
C ASP A 181 6.19 4.20 -13.10
N ALA A 182 5.31 3.55 -12.31
CA ALA A 182 5.67 3.05 -10.99
C ALA A 182 6.84 2.07 -11.07
N ASP A 183 7.78 2.16 -10.13
CA ASP A 183 9.00 1.34 -10.12
C ASP A 183 8.72 -0.15 -9.99
N LEU A 184 7.69 -0.48 -9.24
CA LEU A 184 7.19 -1.84 -9.07
C LEU A 184 5.67 -1.85 -9.14
N LYS A 185 5.15 -2.72 -9.98
CA LYS A 185 3.71 -2.97 -10.09
C LYS A 185 3.40 -4.39 -9.64
N ILE A 186 2.45 -4.52 -8.75
CA ILE A 186 2.00 -5.80 -8.21
C ILE A 186 0.50 -5.92 -8.42
N PHE A 187 0.08 -7.08 -8.88
CA PHE A 187 -1.34 -7.41 -9.01
C PHE A 187 -1.67 -8.56 -8.07
N LEU A 188 -2.39 -8.27 -6.98
CA LEU A 188 -2.81 -9.29 -6.02
C LEU A 188 -4.09 -9.96 -6.50
N THR A 189 -4.05 -11.29 -6.58
CA THR A 189 -5.23 -12.12 -6.85
C THR A 189 -5.56 -13.01 -5.65
N ALA A 190 -6.77 -13.53 -5.63
CA ALA A 190 -7.18 -14.64 -4.75
C ALA A 190 -8.46 -15.26 -5.30
N SER A 191 -8.71 -16.54 -4.98
CA SER A 191 -9.95 -17.21 -5.33
C SER A 191 -11.18 -16.48 -4.78
N PRO A 192 -12.33 -16.53 -5.46
CA PRO A 192 -13.56 -15.92 -4.96
C PRO A 192 -13.92 -16.39 -3.55
N GLU A 193 -13.66 -17.64 -3.24
CA GLU A 193 -13.93 -18.30 -1.96
C GLU A 193 -13.04 -17.71 -0.86
N ALA A 194 -11.73 -17.60 -1.08
CA ALA A 194 -10.79 -17.02 -0.14
C ALA A 194 -11.12 -15.55 0.15
N ARG A 195 -11.47 -14.77 -0.87
CA ARG A 195 -11.87 -13.37 -0.74
C ARG A 195 -13.17 -13.21 0.06
N ALA A 196 -14.17 -14.06 -0.22
CA ALA A 196 -15.44 -14.05 0.49
C ALA A 196 -15.27 -14.41 1.97
N ALA A 197 -14.49 -15.43 2.28
CA ALA A 197 -14.18 -15.85 3.65
C ALA A 197 -13.49 -14.71 4.44
N ARG A 198 -12.45 -14.09 3.86
CA ARG A 198 -11.75 -12.95 4.48
C ARG A 198 -12.70 -11.79 4.76
N ARG A 199 -13.50 -11.40 3.76
CA ARG A 199 -14.43 -10.27 3.89
C ARG A 199 -15.57 -10.54 4.85
N SER A 200 -16.10 -11.75 4.90
CA SER A 200 -17.13 -12.15 5.87
C SER A 200 -16.59 -12.10 7.31
N GLY A 201 -15.34 -12.52 7.53
CA GLY A 201 -14.64 -12.37 8.81
C GLY A 201 -14.49 -10.91 9.25
N GLU A 202 -14.13 -10.00 8.34
CA GLU A 202 -14.05 -8.55 8.61
C GLU A 202 -15.42 -7.95 8.98
N LEU A 203 -16.50 -8.45 8.40
CA LEU A 203 -17.88 -8.00 8.64
C LEU A 203 -18.56 -8.72 9.83
N LYS A 204 -17.79 -9.40 10.67
CA LYS A 204 -18.25 -10.10 11.88
C LYS A 204 -19.39 -11.11 11.62
N GLY A 205 -19.19 -12.00 10.65
CA GLY A 205 -20.09 -13.12 10.40
C GLY A 205 -21.20 -12.84 9.37
N ALA A 206 -20.95 -11.91 8.44
CA ALA A 206 -21.82 -11.78 7.27
C ALA A 206 -21.85 -13.10 6.48
N ASP A 207 -22.97 -13.39 5.83
CA ASP A 207 -23.13 -14.57 5.01
C ASP A 207 -22.06 -14.62 3.90
N VAL A 208 -21.31 -15.71 3.83
CA VAL A 208 -20.19 -15.90 2.90
C VAL A 208 -20.65 -15.91 1.45
N SER A 209 -21.82 -16.52 1.17
CA SER A 209 -22.37 -16.62 -0.19
C SER A 209 -22.81 -15.25 -0.70
N ALA A 210 -23.56 -14.51 0.12
CA ALA A 210 -23.97 -13.14 -0.21
C ALA A 210 -22.75 -12.19 -0.35
N THR A 211 -21.73 -12.37 0.50
CA THR A 211 -20.49 -11.62 0.42
C THR A 211 -19.75 -11.93 -0.88
N ARG A 212 -19.66 -13.21 -1.28
CA ARG A 212 -19.05 -13.63 -2.55
C ARG A 212 -19.74 -12.99 -3.75
N GLU A 213 -21.08 -13.03 -3.79
CA GLU A 213 -21.85 -12.44 -4.87
C GLU A 213 -21.62 -10.91 -4.97
N ALA A 214 -21.63 -10.22 -3.82
CA ALA A 214 -21.38 -8.79 -3.77
C ALA A 214 -19.95 -8.43 -4.27
N LEU A 215 -18.95 -9.22 -3.91
CA LEU A 215 -17.57 -9.04 -4.41
C LEU A 215 -17.49 -9.24 -5.92
N LEU A 216 -18.06 -10.32 -6.46
CA LEU A 216 -18.07 -10.59 -7.90
C LEU A 216 -18.79 -9.50 -8.70
N LYS A 217 -19.95 -9.04 -8.22
CA LYS A 217 -20.68 -7.92 -8.83
C LYS A 217 -19.83 -6.64 -8.88
N ARG A 218 -19.13 -6.34 -7.80
CA ARG A 218 -18.26 -5.17 -7.71
C ARG A 218 -17.07 -5.30 -8.67
N ASP A 219 -16.39 -6.45 -8.68
CA ASP A 219 -15.26 -6.66 -9.56
C ASP A 219 -15.67 -6.61 -11.05
N ALA A 220 -16.85 -7.14 -11.39
CA ALA A 220 -17.42 -7.01 -12.74
C ALA A 220 -17.67 -5.54 -13.11
N ALA A 221 -18.24 -4.75 -12.20
CA ALA A 221 -18.44 -3.31 -12.41
C ALA A 221 -17.11 -2.58 -12.55
N ASP A 222 -16.09 -2.92 -11.73
CA ASP A 222 -14.76 -2.29 -11.79
C ASP A 222 -14.02 -2.68 -13.07
N SER A 223 -14.16 -3.90 -13.58
CA SER A 223 -13.51 -4.38 -14.82
C SER A 223 -14.20 -3.93 -16.10
N SER A 224 -15.52 -3.69 -16.06
CA SER A 224 -16.29 -3.28 -17.24
C SER A 224 -16.32 -1.76 -17.47
N ARG A 225 -15.65 -0.97 -16.62
CA ARG A 225 -15.54 0.47 -16.79
C ARG A 225 -14.92 0.83 -18.14
N LYS A 226 -15.50 1.82 -18.85
CA LYS A 226 -14.93 2.36 -20.09
C LYS A 226 -13.63 3.11 -19.85
N THR A 227 -13.52 3.77 -18.67
CA THR A 227 -12.36 4.55 -18.28
C THR A 227 -11.67 3.87 -17.09
N SER A 228 -10.39 3.57 -17.22
CA SER A 228 -9.56 2.97 -16.17
C SER A 228 -10.17 1.71 -15.54
N PRO A 229 -10.37 0.64 -16.30
CA PRO A 229 -10.89 -0.61 -15.77
C PRO A 229 -9.92 -1.23 -14.77
N LEU A 230 -10.45 -2.10 -13.89
CA LEU A 230 -9.60 -3.02 -13.13
C LEU A 230 -8.89 -3.96 -14.10
N ALA A 231 -7.59 -3.78 -14.25
CA ALA A 231 -6.75 -4.59 -15.14
C ALA A 231 -5.34 -4.75 -14.56
N LYS A 232 -4.71 -5.87 -14.85
CA LYS A 232 -3.30 -6.09 -14.56
C LYS A 232 -2.46 -5.36 -15.61
N ALA A 233 -1.47 -4.56 -15.18
CA ALA A 233 -0.47 -3.99 -16.08
C ALA A 233 0.42 -5.10 -16.66
N ASP A 234 0.89 -4.93 -17.89
CA ASP A 234 1.68 -5.98 -18.59
C ASP A 234 2.99 -6.30 -17.84
N ASP A 235 3.57 -5.31 -17.19
CA ASP A 235 4.79 -5.42 -16.39
C ASP A 235 4.54 -5.67 -14.88
N ALA A 236 3.29 -5.94 -14.49
CA ALA A 236 2.96 -6.22 -13.10
C ALA A 236 3.29 -7.67 -12.71
N VAL A 237 3.95 -7.82 -11.57
CA VAL A 237 4.12 -9.11 -10.91
C VAL A 237 2.80 -9.55 -10.31
N GLU A 238 2.29 -10.70 -10.72
CA GLU A 238 1.08 -11.28 -10.14
C GLU A 238 1.43 -12.12 -8.91
N VAL A 239 0.67 -11.92 -7.84
CA VAL A 239 0.80 -12.68 -6.59
C VAL A 239 -0.56 -13.23 -6.21
N ASP A 240 -0.74 -14.54 -6.34
CA ASP A 240 -1.94 -15.24 -5.85
C ASP A 240 -1.83 -15.43 -4.33
N THR A 241 -2.77 -14.86 -3.63
CA THR A 241 -2.82 -14.86 -2.16
C THR A 241 -3.82 -15.90 -1.62
N SER A 242 -4.39 -16.77 -2.45
CA SER A 242 -5.47 -17.70 -2.06
C SER A 242 -5.10 -18.53 -0.84
N ASP A 243 -3.91 -19.15 -0.87
CA ASP A 243 -3.42 -20.09 0.13
C ASP A 243 -2.32 -19.50 1.03
N LEU A 244 -2.04 -18.19 0.90
CA LEU A 244 -0.99 -17.54 1.66
C LEU A 244 -1.55 -16.83 2.91
N THR A 245 -0.77 -16.87 3.98
CA THR A 245 -1.02 -16.01 5.14
C THR A 245 -0.68 -14.55 4.81
N LEU A 246 -1.21 -13.62 5.59
CA LEU A 246 -0.88 -12.20 5.41
C LEU A 246 0.62 -11.95 5.51
N GLU A 247 1.29 -12.59 6.47
CA GLU A 247 2.74 -12.48 6.69
C GLU A 247 3.53 -12.95 5.47
N GLN A 248 3.15 -14.07 4.87
CA GLN A 248 3.80 -14.59 3.65
C GLN A 248 3.63 -13.64 2.47
N VAL A 249 2.44 -13.04 2.30
CA VAL A 249 2.22 -12.04 1.25
C VAL A 249 3.06 -10.80 1.49
N ILE A 250 3.13 -10.30 2.74
CA ILE A 250 3.95 -9.14 3.11
C ILE A 250 5.43 -9.41 2.80
N GLU A 251 5.96 -10.57 3.19
CA GLU A 251 7.37 -10.92 2.94
C GLU A 251 7.68 -11.02 1.45
N CYS A 252 6.79 -11.65 0.67
CA CYS A 252 6.91 -11.69 -0.78
C CYS A 252 7.01 -10.28 -1.38
N VAL A 253 6.08 -9.39 -1.02
CA VAL A 253 6.06 -8.02 -1.55
C VAL A 253 7.27 -7.21 -1.07
N VAL A 254 7.69 -7.34 0.19
CA VAL A 254 8.90 -6.68 0.73
C VAL A 254 10.13 -7.09 -0.09
N THR A 255 10.30 -8.39 -0.34
CA THR A 255 11.41 -8.90 -1.14
C THR A 255 11.44 -8.30 -2.55
N LEU A 256 10.27 -8.18 -3.20
CA LEU A 256 10.16 -7.55 -4.51
C LEU A 256 10.55 -6.06 -4.48
N VAL A 257 10.12 -5.32 -3.45
CA VAL A 257 10.44 -3.89 -3.30
C VAL A 257 11.94 -3.69 -3.03
N GLU A 258 12.53 -4.49 -2.14
CA GLU A 258 13.97 -4.43 -1.83
C GLU A 258 14.82 -4.77 -3.06
N GLY A 259 14.42 -5.78 -3.84
CA GLY A 259 15.06 -6.10 -5.11
C GLY A 259 15.03 -4.94 -6.11
N LYS A 260 13.90 -4.21 -6.20
CA LYS A 260 13.81 -2.99 -7.02
C LYS A 260 14.68 -1.85 -6.50
N ARG A 261 14.74 -1.65 -5.18
CA ARG A 261 15.61 -0.64 -4.56
C ARG A 261 17.09 -0.90 -4.81
N ALA A 262 17.50 -2.16 -4.74
CA ALA A 262 18.89 -2.56 -4.97
C ALA A 262 19.32 -2.41 -6.44
N ALA A 263 18.38 -2.39 -7.38
CA ALA A 263 18.63 -2.24 -8.81
C ALA A 263 18.63 -0.78 -9.30
N LYS A 264 18.34 0.21 -8.42
CA LYS A 264 18.39 1.65 -8.69
C LYS A 264 19.73 2.25 -8.27
#